data_a843ee43d7e5088b3f61a0bd2fe1a863
#
_entry.id   a843ee43d7e5088b3f61a0bd2fe1a863
#
_cell.length_a   1.000
_cell.length_b   1.000
_cell.length_c   1.000
_cell.angle_alpha   90.00
_cell.angle_beta   90.00
_cell.angle_gamma   90.00
#
_symmetry.space_group_name_H-M   'P 1'
#
loop_
_entity.id
_entity.type
_entity.pdbx_description
1 polymer ?
#
loop_
_entity_poly.entity_id
_entity_poly.type
_entity_poly.pdbx_seq_one_letter_code
_entity_poly.pdbx_strand_id
1 'polypeptide(L)'
;MNFYQILRSAHSGWRYLVLILLVLAVVQALAGWLGKKPYTEGNRKLNVFTLIFVHTQILFGLILYFISPLVEAGIRYWKMEHIGMMILAAILVTVGNARSKRIEDGTGKHRIIALYFGLALIVIVAAIIAMVKADPSRTFWGVS
;
A
#
# COMPACT_ATOMS: atom_id res chain seq x y z
N MET A 1 17.66 17.29 -12.74
CA MET A 1 17.05 16.43 -11.71
C MET A 1 18.02 15.28 -11.43
N ASN A 2 18.42 15.07 -10.18
CA ASN A 2 19.31 13.96 -9.83
C ASN A 2 18.52 12.67 -9.58
N PHE A 3 19.23 11.56 -9.39
CA PHE A 3 18.62 10.25 -9.17
C PHE A 3 17.67 10.23 -7.99
N TYR A 4 18.05 10.85 -6.87
CA TYR A 4 17.19 10.95 -5.69
C TYR A 4 15.86 11.64 -6.00
N GLN A 5 15.90 12.77 -6.70
CA GLN A 5 14.70 13.52 -7.06
C GLN A 5 13.80 12.73 -8.01
N ILE A 6 14.38 12.05 -8.99
CA ILE A 6 13.63 11.19 -9.92
C ILE A 6 12.93 10.08 -9.16
N LEU A 7 13.66 9.38 -8.29
CA LEU A 7 13.13 8.25 -7.55
C LEU A 7 12.07 8.70 -6.53
N ARG A 8 12.28 9.84 -5.88
CA ARG A 8 11.31 10.43 -4.97
C ARG A 8 9.99 10.76 -5.69
N SER A 9 10.08 11.36 -6.88
CA SER A 9 8.90 11.66 -7.69
C SER A 9 8.21 10.39 -8.16
N ALA A 10 8.97 9.37 -8.57
CA ALA A 10 8.42 8.08 -8.96
C ALA A 10 7.69 7.40 -7.79
N HIS A 11 8.29 7.38 -6.60
CA HIS A 11 7.67 6.82 -5.40
C HIS A 11 6.38 7.55 -5.04
N SER A 12 6.40 8.88 -5.07
CA SER A 12 5.22 9.72 -4.79
C SER A 12 4.11 9.53 -5.82
N GLY A 13 4.46 9.43 -7.10
CA GLY A 13 3.49 9.21 -8.19
C GLY A 13 2.93 7.79 -8.17
N TRP A 14 3.77 6.78 -7.94
CA TRP A 14 3.35 5.38 -7.84
C TRP A 14 2.34 5.14 -6.72
N ARG A 15 2.41 5.94 -5.65
CA ARG A 15 1.45 5.91 -4.54
C ARG A 15 0.00 5.99 -5.03
N TYR A 16 -0.28 6.81 -6.03
CA TYR A 16 -1.64 6.95 -6.55
C TYR A 16 -2.12 5.67 -7.21
N LEU A 17 -1.25 4.98 -7.94
CA LEU A 17 -1.59 3.70 -8.55
C LEU A 17 -1.86 2.64 -7.48
N VAL A 18 -1.04 2.60 -6.43
CA VAL A 18 -1.24 1.70 -5.29
C VAL A 18 -2.59 1.98 -4.61
N LEU A 19 -2.89 3.26 -4.34
CA LEU A 19 -4.15 3.64 -3.69
C LEU A 19 -5.37 3.28 -4.55
N ILE A 20 -5.32 3.54 -5.85
CA ILE A 20 -6.41 3.20 -6.77
C ILE A 20 -6.64 1.69 -6.77
N LEU A 21 -5.60 0.90 -6.96
CA LEU A 21 -5.72 -0.56 -6.98
C LEU A 21 -6.20 -1.11 -5.65
N LEU A 22 -5.70 -0.58 -4.55
CA LEU A 22 -6.07 -1.04 -3.21
C LEU A 22 -7.54 -0.72 -2.90
N VAL A 23 -8.01 0.47 -3.25
CA VAL A 23 -9.43 0.84 -3.12
C VAL A 23 -10.31 -0.07 -3.97
N LEU A 24 -9.94 -0.31 -5.23
CA LEU A 24 -10.69 -1.21 -6.11
C LEU A 24 -10.73 -2.64 -5.55
N ALA A 25 -9.60 -3.14 -5.05
CA ALA A 25 -9.53 -4.48 -4.45
C ALA A 25 -10.40 -4.58 -3.19
N VAL A 26 -10.40 -3.58 -2.34
CA VAL A 26 -11.23 -3.54 -1.11
C VAL A 26 -12.71 -3.49 -1.47
N VAL A 27 -13.10 -2.62 -2.40
CA VAL A 27 -14.51 -2.51 -2.86
C VAL A 27 -14.97 -3.84 -3.46
N GLN A 28 -14.17 -4.44 -4.33
CA GLN A 28 -14.46 -5.75 -4.91
C GLN A 28 -14.63 -6.83 -3.84
N ALA A 29 -13.72 -6.85 -2.87
CA ALA A 29 -13.76 -7.84 -1.79
C ALA A 29 -14.98 -7.66 -0.88
N LEU A 30 -15.32 -6.42 -0.52
CA LEU A 30 -16.52 -6.13 0.26
C LEU A 30 -17.80 -6.54 -0.49
N ALA A 31 -17.89 -6.23 -1.77
CA ALA A 31 -19.02 -6.62 -2.60
C ALA A 31 -19.14 -8.15 -2.69
N GLY A 32 -18.02 -8.85 -2.86
CA GLY A 32 -18.00 -10.31 -2.90
C GLY A 32 -18.33 -10.97 -1.57
N TRP A 33 -17.83 -10.42 -0.48
CA TRP A 33 -18.10 -10.93 0.87
C TRP A 33 -19.57 -10.72 1.27
N LEU A 34 -20.04 -9.49 1.20
CA LEU A 34 -21.41 -9.14 1.61
C LEU A 34 -22.47 -9.67 0.63
N GLY A 35 -22.14 -9.73 -0.65
CA GLY A 35 -23.00 -10.29 -1.70
C GLY A 35 -22.90 -11.80 -1.88
N LYS A 36 -22.07 -12.48 -1.11
CA LYS A 36 -21.82 -13.93 -1.21
C LYS A 36 -21.51 -14.37 -2.64
N LYS A 37 -20.67 -13.59 -3.33
CA LYS A 37 -20.30 -13.83 -4.72
C LYS A 37 -19.16 -14.86 -4.83
N PRO A 38 -19.05 -15.58 -5.94
CA PRO A 38 -17.92 -16.44 -6.19
C PRO A 38 -16.63 -15.59 -6.31
N TYR A 39 -15.50 -16.20 -5.98
CA TYR A 39 -14.19 -15.59 -6.18
C TYR A 39 -13.66 -16.00 -7.55
N THR A 40 -13.69 -15.07 -8.50
CA THR A 40 -13.33 -15.34 -9.89
C THR A 40 -11.85 -15.14 -10.16
N GLU A 41 -11.38 -15.59 -11.31
CA GLU A 41 -10.02 -15.34 -11.78
C GLU A 41 -9.75 -13.83 -11.94
N GLY A 42 -10.75 -13.05 -12.37
CA GLY A 42 -10.65 -11.60 -12.42
C GLY A 42 -10.43 -10.96 -11.05
N ASN A 43 -11.12 -11.48 -10.03
CA ASN A 43 -10.91 -11.02 -8.65
C ASN A 43 -9.48 -11.32 -8.18
N ARG A 44 -9.01 -12.53 -8.44
CA ARG A 44 -7.65 -12.94 -8.09
C ARG A 44 -6.60 -12.05 -8.76
N LYS A 45 -6.78 -11.78 -10.06
CA LYS A 45 -5.85 -10.95 -10.83
C LYS A 45 -5.74 -9.54 -10.26
N LEU A 46 -6.87 -8.91 -9.92
CA LEU A 46 -6.84 -7.57 -9.32
C LEU A 46 -6.06 -7.58 -8.00
N ASN A 47 -6.28 -8.59 -7.16
CA ASN A 47 -5.60 -8.70 -5.88
C ASN A 47 -4.09 -8.92 -6.07
N VAL A 48 -3.68 -9.74 -7.03
CA VAL A 48 -2.26 -9.99 -7.36
C VAL A 48 -1.61 -8.72 -7.93
N PHE A 49 -2.28 -8.00 -8.83
CA PHE A 49 -1.75 -6.73 -9.34
C PHE A 49 -1.56 -5.71 -8.21
N THR A 50 -2.51 -5.63 -7.30
CA THR A 50 -2.40 -4.77 -6.12
C THR A 50 -1.17 -5.14 -5.29
N LEU A 51 -0.97 -6.43 -5.05
CA LEU A 51 0.20 -6.96 -4.33
C LEU A 51 1.52 -6.55 -5.02
N ILE A 52 1.61 -6.73 -6.33
CA ILE A 52 2.80 -6.39 -7.12
C ILE A 52 3.09 -4.89 -7.02
N PHE A 53 2.07 -4.04 -7.14
CA PHE A 53 2.23 -2.59 -7.09
C PHE A 53 2.65 -2.13 -5.69
N VAL A 54 2.12 -2.75 -4.64
CA VAL A 54 2.55 -2.47 -3.26
C VAL A 54 4.02 -2.86 -3.07
N HIS A 55 4.43 -4.04 -3.55
CA HIS A 55 5.83 -4.48 -3.44
C HIS A 55 6.78 -3.58 -4.25
N THR A 56 6.37 -3.13 -5.42
CA THR A 56 7.15 -2.17 -6.21
C THR A 56 7.31 -0.84 -5.47
N GLN A 57 6.26 -0.37 -4.82
CA GLN A 57 6.31 0.84 -4.01
C GLN A 57 7.29 0.68 -2.83
N ILE A 58 7.28 -0.47 -2.18
CA ILE A 58 8.23 -0.79 -1.11
C ILE A 58 9.66 -0.79 -1.63
N LEU A 59 9.90 -1.35 -2.82
CA LEU A 59 11.24 -1.34 -3.42
C LEU A 59 11.73 0.09 -3.64
N PHE A 60 10.92 0.96 -4.24
CA PHE A 60 11.27 2.37 -4.40
C PHE A 60 11.54 3.03 -3.04
N GLY A 61 10.69 2.75 -2.06
CA GLY A 61 10.82 3.28 -0.71
C GLY A 61 12.11 2.83 -0.01
N LEU A 62 12.50 1.57 -0.16
CA LEU A 62 13.74 1.05 0.43
C LEU A 62 14.98 1.70 -0.18
N ILE A 63 15.00 1.85 -1.50
CA ILE A 63 16.11 2.54 -2.17
C ILE A 63 16.19 3.99 -1.67
N LEU A 64 15.06 4.67 -1.61
CA LEU A 64 15.00 6.04 -1.07
C LEU A 64 15.47 6.12 0.38
N TYR A 65 15.14 5.13 1.20
CA TYR A 65 15.57 5.09 2.59
C TYR A 65 17.09 5.20 2.73
N PHE A 66 17.82 4.49 1.87
CA PHE A 66 19.29 4.47 1.93
C PHE A 66 19.95 5.70 1.32
N ILE A 67 19.27 6.43 0.45
CA ILE A 67 19.85 7.60 -0.24
C ILE A 67 19.22 8.94 0.18
N SER A 68 18.21 8.92 1.03
CA SER A 68 17.46 10.13 1.42
C SER A 68 18.27 11.00 2.38
N PRO A 69 18.47 12.29 2.07
CA PRO A 69 19.08 13.23 3.01
C PRO A 69 18.22 13.44 4.26
N LEU A 70 16.92 13.21 4.20
CA LEU A 70 16.03 13.31 5.36
C LEU A 70 16.26 12.18 6.36
N VAL A 71 16.54 10.98 5.86
CA VAL A 71 16.90 9.82 6.71
C VAL A 71 18.30 10.00 7.27
N GLU A 72 19.24 10.44 6.45
CA GLU A 72 20.61 10.72 6.88
C GLU A 72 20.66 11.78 7.98
N ALA A 73 19.83 12.82 7.86
CA ALA A 73 19.69 13.85 8.87
C ALA A 73 19.02 13.36 10.17
N GLY A 74 18.53 12.12 10.22
CA GLY A 74 17.92 11.53 11.39
C GLY A 74 16.53 12.04 11.72
N ILE A 75 15.80 12.58 10.74
CA ILE A 75 14.43 13.02 10.94
C ILE A 75 13.55 11.79 11.22
N ARG A 76 13.02 11.73 12.45
CA ARG A 76 12.36 10.55 13.02
C ARG A 76 11.26 9.99 12.13
N TYR A 77 10.39 10.85 11.58
CA TYR A 77 9.28 10.40 10.74
C TYR A 77 9.79 9.59 9.54
N TRP A 78 10.76 10.13 8.81
CA TRP A 78 11.29 9.48 7.61
C TRP A 78 12.16 8.27 7.92
N LYS A 79 12.86 8.31 9.07
CA LYS A 79 13.75 7.23 9.47
C LYS A 79 13.01 6.04 10.06
N MET A 80 11.92 6.26 10.79
CA MET A 80 11.26 5.23 11.59
C MET A 80 9.78 5.09 11.30
N GLU A 81 9.00 6.16 11.40
CA GLU A 81 7.54 6.08 11.35
C GLU A 81 7.02 5.71 9.96
N HIS A 82 7.48 6.43 8.94
CA HIS A 82 7.04 6.19 7.56
C HIS A 82 7.37 4.76 7.10
N ILE A 83 8.62 4.35 7.27
CA ILE A 83 9.04 3.02 6.83
C ILE A 83 8.35 1.90 7.63
N GLY A 84 8.17 2.09 8.93
CA GLY A 84 7.46 1.14 9.77
C GLY A 84 6.02 0.93 9.33
N MET A 85 5.29 1.99 9.06
CA MET A 85 3.90 1.93 8.57
C MET A 85 3.82 1.31 7.18
N MET A 86 4.74 1.62 6.29
CA MET A 86 4.75 1.07 4.93
C MET A 86 5.06 -0.43 4.93
N ILE A 87 6.01 -0.88 5.75
CA ILE A 87 6.31 -2.30 5.91
C ILE A 87 5.09 -3.04 6.47
N LEU A 88 4.42 -2.47 7.48
CA LEU A 88 3.20 -3.05 8.04
C LEU A 88 2.13 -3.21 6.97
N ALA A 89 1.89 -2.19 6.15
CA ALA A 89 0.92 -2.26 5.07
C ALA A 89 1.27 -3.37 4.06
N ALA A 90 2.55 -3.48 3.70
CA ALA A 90 3.02 -4.52 2.78
C ALA A 90 2.83 -5.92 3.37
N ILE A 91 3.12 -6.11 4.65
CA ILE A 91 2.89 -7.39 5.34
C ILE A 91 1.40 -7.74 5.32
N LEU A 92 0.52 -6.80 5.62
CA LEU A 92 -0.92 -7.03 5.62
C LEU A 92 -1.42 -7.48 4.25
N VAL A 93 -1.02 -6.81 3.18
CA VAL A 93 -1.42 -7.18 1.81
C VAL A 93 -0.87 -8.56 1.45
N THR A 94 0.39 -8.82 1.78
CA THR A 94 1.05 -10.10 1.48
C THR A 94 0.40 -11.26 2.22
N VAL A 95 0.19 -11.11 3.53
CA VAL A 95 -0.43 -12.13 4.36
C VAL A 95 -1.89 -12.35 3.95
N GLY A 96 -2.63 -11.27 3.69
CA GLY A 96 -4.03 -11.36 3.25
C GLY A 96 -4.17 -12.16 1.96
N ASN A 97 -3.34 -11.86 0.96
CA ASN A 97 -3.35 -12.61 -0.29
C ASN A 97 -2.97 -14.07 -0.09
N ALA A 98 -1.94 -14.35 0.71
CA ALA A 98 -1.51 -15.73 1.01
C ALA A 98 -2.59 -16.53 1.75
N ARG A 99 -3.23 -15.92 2.75
CA ARG A 99 -4.30 -16.58 3.51
C ARG A 99 -5.54 -16.83 2.66
N SER A 100 -5.88 -15.92 1.76
CA SER A 100 -7.04 -16.11 0.87
C SER A 100 -6.90 -17.34 -0.01
N LYS A 101 -5.68 -17.70 -0.40
CA LYS A 101 -5.41 -18.89 -1.21
C LYS A 101 -5.73 -20.20 -0.49
N ARG A 102 -5.69 -20.20 0.85
CA ARG A 102 -5.94 -21.39 1.67
C ARG A 102 -7.41 -21.60 2.00
N ILE A 103 -8.25 -20.64 1.71
CA ILE A 103 -9.69 -20.72 1.94
C ILE A 103 -10.35 -21.26 0.68
N GLU A 104 -11.19 -22.29 0.83
CA GLU A 104 -11.82 -22.93 -0.33
C GLU A 104 -13.01 -22.14 -0.85
N ASP A 105 -13.83 -21.61 0.06
CA ASP A 105 -15.06 -20.93 -0.29
C ASP A 105 -14.78 -19.47 -0.75
N GLY A 106 -15.49 -19.04 -1.82
CA GLY A 106 -15.29 -17.74 -2.43
C GLY A 106 -15.63 -16.58 -1.51
N THR A 107 -16.70 -16.68 -0.73
CA THR A 107 -17.08 -15.67 0.25
C THR A 107 -16.00 -15.49 1.31
N GLY A 108 -15.42 -16.56 1.78
CA GLY A 108 -14.32 -16.53 2.73
C GLY A 108 -13.05 -15.91 2.16
N LYS A 109 -12.74 -16.17 0.88
CA LYS A 109 -11.62 -15.51 0.19
C LYS A 109 -11.83 -13.99 0.14
N HIS A 110 -13.01 -13.54 -0.28
CA HIS A 110 -13.36 -12.12 -0.31
C HIS A 110 -13.26 -11.48 1.07
N ARG A 111 -13.75 -12.16 2.09
CA ARG A 111 -13.69 -11.67 3.47
C ARG A 111 -12.25 -11.42 3.92
N ILE A 112 -11.36 -12.37 3.69
CA ILE A 112 -9.94 -12.24 4.08
C ILE A 112 -9.29 -11.07 3.35
N ILE A 113 -9.50 -10.94 2.05
CA ILE A 113 -8.98 -9.80 1.29
C ILE A 113 -9.55 -8.49 1.83
N ALA A 114 -10.85 -8.40 2.07
CA ALA A 114 -11.48 -7.19 2.60
C ALA A 114 -10.87 -6.77 3.94
N LEU A 115 -10.63 -7.70 4.84
CA LEU A 115 -10.08 -7.41 6.16
C LEU A 115 -8.61 -6.98 6.08
N TYR A 116 -7.77 -7.73 5.38
CA TYR A 116 -6.33 -7.44 5.31
C TYR A 116 -6.02 -6.24 4.41
N PHE A 117 -6.60 -6.19 3.22
CA PHE A 117 -6.38 -5.06 2.30
C PHE A 117 -7.03 -3.79 2.82
N GLY A 118 -8.20 -3.90 3.46
CA GLY A 118 -8.87 -2.78 4.10
C GLY A 118 -8.02 -2.19 5.24
N LEU A 119 -7.45 -3.04 6.08
CA LEU A 119 -6.57 -2.60 7.15
C LEU A 119 -5.29 -1.96 6.59
N ALA A 120 -4.71 -2.53 5.53
CA ALA A 120 -3.56 -1.94 4.84
C ALA A 120 -3.88 -0.55 4.28
N LEU A 121 -5.06 -0.39 3.68
CA LEU A 121 -5.52 0.90 3.18
C LEU A 121 -5.61 1.94 4.30
N ILE A 122 -6.16 1.56 5.45
CA ILE A 122 -6.23 2.43 6.62
C ILE A 122 -4.83 2.85 7.08
N VAL A 123 -3.90 1.91 7.16
CA VAL A 123 -2.51 2.18 7.54
C VAL A 123 -1.86 3.17 6.56
N ILE A 124 -2.04 2.97 5.26
CA ILE A 124 -1.47 3.85 4.23
C ILE A 124 -2.05 5.26 4.33
N VAL A 125 -3.36 5.39 4.45
CA VAL A 125 -4.02 6.71 4.58
C VAL A 125 -3.55 7.40 5.87
N ALA A 126 -3.48 6.68 6.98
CA ALA A 126 -2.96 7.21 8.23
C ALA A 126 -1.51 7.68 8.10
N ALA A 127 -0.68 6.93 7.35
CA ALA A 127 0.70 7.31 7.08
C ALA A 127 0.82 8.58 6.23
N ILE A 128 -0.06 8.75 5.24
CA ILE A 128 -0.09 9.96 4.41
C ILE A 128 -0.49 11.18 5.27
N ILE A 129 -1.49 11.02 6.13
CA ILE A 129 -1.91 12.08 7.05
C ILE A 129 -0.77 12.45 8.00
N ALA A 130 -0.08 11.46 8.56
CA ALA A 130 1.07 11.67 9.44
C ALA A 130 2.22 12.38 8.69
N MET A 131 2.44 12.05 7.42
CA MET A 131 3.43 12.71 6.58
C MET A 131 3.14 14.20 6.42
N VAL A 132 1.90 14.55 6.13
CA VAL A 132 1.49 15.96 5.95
C VAL A 132 1.67 16.74 7.25
N LYS A 133 1.39 16.12 8.39
CA LYS A 133 1.59 16.73 9.71
C LYS A 133 3.07 16.89 10.08
N ALA A 134 3.88 15.89 9.73
CA ALA A 134 5.32 15.89 10.06
C ALA A 134 6.13 16.82 9.14
N ASP A 135 5.68 17.01 7.91
CA ASP A 135 6.36 17.82 6.90
C ASP A 135 5.34 18.74 6.22
N PRO A 136 5.16 19.98 6.73
CA PRO A 136 4.18 20.93 6.18
C PRO A 136 4.44 21.36 4.73
N SER A 137 5.63 21.09 4.18
CA SER A 137 5.93 21.36 2.76
C SER A 137 5.23 20.36 1.83
N ARG A 138 4.69 19.27 2.36
CA ARG A 138 4.01 18.23 1.60
C ARG A 138 2.51 18.34 1.74
N THR A 139 1.80 17.90 0.70
CA THR A 139 0.35 17.87 0.69
C THR A 139 -0.12 16.43 0.49
N PHE A 140 -1.35 16.15 0.89
CA PHE A 140 -1.95 14.83 0.71
C PHE A 140 -1.96 14.39 -0.77
N TRP A 141 -2.24 15.34 -1.66
CA TRP A 141 -2.35 15.08 -3.10
C TRP A 141 -1.11 15.43 -3.91
N GLY A 142 -0.06 15.90 -3.25
CA GLY A 142 1.17 16.32 -3.92
C GLY A 142 2.03 15.16 -4.41
N VAL A 143 2.84 15.45 -5.42
CA VAL A 143 3.91 14.57 -5.89
C VAL A 143 5.24 15.28 -5.59
N SER A 144 5.89 14.86 -4.54
CA SER A 144 7.12 15.55 -4.11
C SER A 144 8.07 14.60 -3.37
#